data_37008e0a33f8111b44cda0c3613ec22c
#
_entry.id   37008e0a33f8111b44cda0c3613ec22c
#
_cell.length_a   1.000
_cell.length_b   1.000
_cell.length_c   1.000
_cell.angle_alpha   90.00
_cell.angle_beta   90.00
_cell.angle_gamma   90.00
#
_symmetry.space_group_name_H-M   'P 1'
#
loop_
_entity.id
_entity.type
_entity.pdbx_description
1 polymer ?
#
loop_
_entity_poly.entity_id
_entity_poly.type
_entity_poly.pdbx_seq_one_letter_code
_entity_poly.pdbx_strand_id
1 'polypeptide(L)'
;MTGEAPLLAFDAVSFTYPGRTAPVLEDLSFEVVAGRFVSVEGPSGSGKSTLLRLACRLEAPDAGVVRFAGQPVDAMPPGLLRRRVSYVQQTPALLADSVRANLRLAFGLRVNRDLEAPGDGRLRQGLDEFLLEKISLDQPARELSVGQKQRLCLLRAMLLAPEVLLLDEPTAALDRDNARRVLEIVKGLNRHQGVTIVMVSHNPADARNATARVRLGGDR
;
A
#
# COMPACT_ATOMS: atom_id res chain seq x y z
N MET A 1 25.20 -10.30 -1.72
CA MET A 1 24.47 -9.05 -1.40
C MET A 1 24.46 -8.25 -2.68
N THR A 2 23.31 -8.12 -3.34
CA THR A 2 23.15 -7.35 -4.59
C THR A 2 23.37 -5.88 -4.24
N GLY A 3 24.36 -5.23 -4.88
CA GLY A 3 24.72 -3.84 -4.60
C GLY A 3 23.72 -2.79 -5.13
N GLU A 4 22.43 -3.10 -5.15
CA GLU A 4 21.35 -2.17 -5.48
C GLU A 4 20.97 -1.38 -4.22
N ALA A 5 20.93 -0.06 -4.34
CA ALA A 5 20.50 0.80 -3.23
C ALA A 5 19.06 0.51 -2.85
N PRO A 6 18.71 0.43 -1.53
CA PRO A 6 17.36 0.17 -1.10
C PRO A 6 16.42 1.32 -1.47
N LEU A 7 15.23 0.99 -1.96
CA LEU A 7 14.18 1.97 -2.22
C LEU A 7 13.48 2.38 -0.92
N LEU A 8 13.25 1.43 0.00
CA LEU A 8 12.71 1.69 1.32
C LEU A 8 13.60 1.00 2.35
N ALA A 9 14.00 1.71 3.42
CA ALA A 9 14.83 1.18 4.49
C ALA A 9 14.29 1.60 5.86
N PHE A 10 14.43 0.70 6.82
CA PHE A 10 14.16 0.92 8.23
C PHE A 10 15.48 0.71 8.97
N ASP A 11 15.95 1.73 9.67
CA ASP A 11 17.23 1.73 10.37
C ASP A 11 16.99 1.88 11.89
N ALA A 12 17.11 0.80 12.66
CA ALA A 12 16.94 0.74 14.12
C ALA A 12 15.59 1.38 14.59
N VAL A 13 14.50 1.14 13.86
CA VAL A 13 13.21 1.78 14.09
C VAL A 13 12.51 1.20 15.30
N SER A 14 12.14 2.09 16.25
CA SER A 14 11.30 1.76 17.40
C SER A 14 10.06 2.65 17.44
N PHE A 15 8.92 2.08 17.86
CA PHE A 15 7.67 2.81 17.96
C PHE A 15 6.75 2.28 19.06
N THR A 16 6.19 3.21 19.84
CA THR A 16 5.23 2.94 20.90
C THR A 16 3.99 3.81 20.71
N TYR A 17 2.79 3.22 20.71
CA TYR A 17 1.56 4.02 20.66
C TYR A 17 1.35 4.84 21.92
N PRO A 18 0.80 6.06 21.84
CA PRO A 18 0.44 6.84 23.03
C PRO A 18 -0.40 6.03 24.01
N GLY A 19 -0.03 6.08 25.31
CA GLY A 19 -0.69 5.34 26.39
C GLY A 19 -0.29 3.87 26.52
N ARG A 20 0.62 3.34 25.69
CA ARG A 20 1.26 2.04 25.91
C ARG A 20 2.63 2.20 26.56
N THR A 21 3.02 1.22 27.36
CA THR A 21 4.34 1.17 28.02
C THR A 21 5.35 0.32 27.25
N ALA A 22 4.87 -0.63 26.46
CA ALA A 22 5.71 -1.51 25.66
C ALA A 22 5.73 -1.07 24.18
N PRO A 23 6.91 -1.08 23.54
CA PRO A 23 7.02 -0.77 22.12
C PRO A 23 6.29 -1.83 21.26
N VAL A 24 5.71 -1.38 20.17
CA VAL A 24 5.08 -2.25 19.14
C VAL A 24 6.14 -2.69 18.13
N LEU A 25 7.10 -1.81 17.85
CA LEU A 25 8.30 -2.12 17.07
C LEU A 25 9.51 -1.73 17.91
N GLU A 26 10.54 -2.57 17.93
CA GLU A 26 11.75 -2.35 18.72
C GLU A 26 12.98 -2.71 17.89
N ASP A 27 13.84 -1.71 17.66
CA ASP A 27 15.14 -1.85 16.95
C ASP A 27 15.02 -2.58 15.60
N LEU A 28 13.97 -2.26 14.84
CA LEU A 28 13.68 -2.94 13.59
C LEU A 28 14.53 -2.37 12.45
N SER A 29 15.31 -3.26 11.81
CA SER A 29 16.10 -2.89 10.64
C SER A 29 15.88 -3.87 9.50
N PHE A 30 15.51 -3.36 8.32
CA PHE A 30 15.45 -4.12 7.08
C PHE A 30 15.36 -3.19 5.87
N GLU A 31 15.59 -3.75 4.69
CA GLU A 31 15.62 -3.04 3.43
C GLU A 31 14.71 -3.67 2.38
N VAL A 32 14.13 -2.83 1.53
CA VAL A 32 13.32 -3.22 0.38
C VAL A 32 13.93 -2.61 -0.88
N VAL A 33 14.39 -3.46 -1.77
CA VAL A 33 14.94 -3.06 -3.08
C VAL A 33 13.79 -2.79 -4.06
N ALA A 34 14.00 -1.89 -5.01
CA ALA A 34 13.02 -1.56 -6.04
C ALA A 34 12.54 -2.80 -6.82
N GLY A 35 11.25 -2.83 -7.17
CA GLY A 35 10.63 -3.93 -7.91
C GLY A 35 10.44 -5.24 -7.11
N ARG A 36 10.81 -5.30 -5.83
CA ARG A 36 10.59 -6.48 -5.00
C ARG A 36 9.16 -6.57 -4.49
N PHE A 37 8.69 -7.81 -4.29
CA PHE A 37 7.47 -8.11 -3.56
C PHE A 37 7.84 -8.65 -2.18
N VAL A 38 7.65 -7.84 -1.14
CA VAL A 38 7.96 -8.19 0.25
C VAL A 38 6.69 -8.53 1.00
N SER A 39 6.66 -9.69 1.67
CA SER A 39 5.60 -10.07 2.62
C SER A 39 6.04 -9.74 4.04
N VAL A 40 5.19 -9.04 4.80
CA VAL A 40 5.37 -8.78 6.22
C VAL A 40 4.48 -9.75 7.01
N GLU A 41 5.11 -10.63 7.78
CA GLU A 41 4.46 -11.71 8.53
C GLU A 41 4.63 -11.48 10.05
N GLY A 42 3.74 -12.05 10.84
CA GLY A 42 3.80 -11.99 12.30
C GLY A 42 2.42 -12.14 12.95
N PRO A 43 2.36 -12.37 14.27
CA PRO A 43 1.10 -12.51 14.99
C PRO A 43 0.27 -11.21 14.96
N SER A 44 -1.00 -11.30 15.34
CA SER A 44 -1.82 -10.10 15.53
C SER A 44 -1.21 -9.18 16.58
N GLY A 45 -1.20 -7.88 16.33
CA GLY A 45 -0.62 -6.90 17.25
C GLY A 45 0.91 -6.75 17.18
N SER A 46 1.62 -7.48 16.32
CA SER A 46 3.09 -7.39 16.18
C SER A 46 3.60 -6.13 15.45
N GLY A 47 2.75 -5.17 15.11
CA GLY A 47 3.18 -3.92 14.50
C GLY A 47 3.20 -3.90 12.97
N LYS A 48 2.64 -4.90 12.28
CA LYS A 48 2.66 -4.96 10.80
C LYS A 48 2.04 -3.73 10.14
N SER A 49 0.83 -3.35 10.53
CA SER A 49 0.18 -2.14 10.02
C SER A 49 0.89 -0.86 10.44
N THR A 50 1.51 -0.86 11.65
CA THR A 50 2.33 0.25 12.14
C THR A 50 3.55 0.46 11.26
N LEU A 51 4.23 -0.61 10.87
CA LEU A 51 5.34 -0.57 9.93
C LEU A 51 4.95 0.11 8.61
N LEU A 52 3.80 -0.26 8.01
CA LEU A 52 3.31 0.38 6.78
C LEU A 52 2.98 1.87 7.01
N ARG A 53 2.41 2.23 8.16
CA ARG A 53 2.09 3.63 8.51
C ARG A 53 3.33 4.48 8.68
N LEU A 54 4.39 3.93 9.28
CA LEU A 54 5.69 4.59 9.38
C LEU A 54 6.30 4.83 7.99
N ALA A 55 6.23 3.82 7.09
CA ALA A 55 6.76 3.93 5.73
C ALA A 55 6.13 5.08 4.91
N CYS A 56 4.85 5.39 5.12
CA CYS A 56 4.15 6.48 4.43
C CYS A 56 3.94 7.72 5.30
N ARG A 57 4.65 7.82 6.46
CA ARG A 57 4.59 8.95 7.38
C ARG A 57 3.15 9.27 7.84
N LEU A 58 2.35 8.23 8.12
CA LEU A 58 1.11 8.34 8.89
C LEU A 58 1.37 8.27 10.39
N GLU A 59 2.49 7.65 10.77
CA GLU A 59 3.09 7.66 12.10
C GLU A 59 4.56 8.10 11.98
N ALA A 60 5.17 8.53 13.09
CA ALA A 60 6.58 8.87 13.17
C ALA A 60 7.27 7.95 14.18
N PRO A 61 8.47 7.41 13.92
CA PRO A 61 9.17 6.55 14.86
C PRO A 61 9.64 7.34 16.09
N ASP A 62 9.70 6.68 17.27
CA ASP A 62 10.26 7.24 18.50
C ASP A 62 11.80 7.25 18.43
N ALA A 63 12.38 6.24 17.75
CA ALA A 63 13.82 6.13 17.51
C ALA A 63 14.08 5.48 16.15
N GLY A 64 15.30 5.66 15.64
CA GLY A 64 15.68 5.17 14.31
C GLY A 64 15.17 6.05 13.19
N VAL A 65 15.33 5.59 11.95
CA VAL A 65 14.98 6.36 10.76
C VAL A 65 14.34 5.46 9.71
N VAL A 66 13.23 5.92 9.11
CA VAL A 66 12.70 5.33 7.88
C VAL A 66 13.18 6.16 6.70
N ARG A 67 13.72 5.50 5.66
CA ARG A 67 14.21 6.16 4.44
C ARG A 67 13.44 5.68 3.23
N PHE A 68 13.20 6.60 2.31
CA PHE A 68 12.69 6.31 0.98
C PHE A 68 13.63 6.92 -0.07
N ALA A 69 14.13 6.11 -1.00
CA ALA A 69 15.13 6.50 -2.00
C ALA A 69 16.36 7.19 -1.36
N GLY A 70 16.84 6.65 -0.24
CA GLY A 70 17.99 7.15 0.52
C GLY A 70 17.69 8.37 1.41
N GLN A 71 16.55 9.03 1.28
CA GLN A 71 16.18 10.21 2.07
C GLN A 71 15.28 9.83 3.26
N PRO A 72 15.48 10.41 4.46
CA PRO A 72 14.56 10.26 5.57
C PRO A 72 13.14 10.69 5.17
N VAL A 73 12.13 9.87 5.49
CA VAL A 73 10.73 10.17 5.11
C VAL A 73 10.17 11.42 5.82
N ASP A 74 10.70 11.78 6.98
CA ASP A 74 10.34 12.99 7.72
C ASP A 74 10.84 14.29 7.08
N ALA A 75 11.92 14.22 6.28
CA ALA A 75 12.44 15.32 5.49
C ALA A 75 11.60 15.61 4.23
N MET A 76 10.72 14.69 3.83
CA MET A 76 9.88 14.82 2.65
C MET A 76 8.51 15.43 3.00
N PRO A 77 7.92 16.32 2.17
CA PRO A 77 6.54 16.74 2.34
C PRO A 77 5.59 15.50 2.30
N PRO A 78 4.70 15.30 3.30
CA PRO A 78 3.91 14.07 3.41
C PRO A 78 3.08 13.72 2.16
N GLY A 79 2.55 14.74 1.48
CA GLY A 79 1.78 14.53 0.26
C GLY A 79 2.63 14.02 -0.91
N LEU A 80 3.86 14.52 -1.07
CA LEU A 80 4.79 14.05 -2.10
C LEU A 80 5.27 12.64 -1.80
N LEU A 81 5.55 12.32 -0.54
CA LEU A 81 5.90 10.96 -0.13
C LEU A 81 4.76 10.00 -0.46
N ARG A 82 3.52 10.31 -0.04
CA ARG A 82 2.34 9.42 -0.22
C ARG A 82 1.89 9.27 -1.67
N ARG A 83 2.31 10.17 -2.56
CA ARG A 83 2.18 10.00 -4.00
C ARG A 83 3.08 8.88 -4.52
N ARG A 84 4.33 8.78 -4.01
CA ARG A 84 5.32 7.79 -4.42
C ARG A 84 5.22 6.49 -3.62
N VAL A 85 4.79 6.57 -2.36
CA VAL A 85 4.59 5.45 -1.42
C VAL A 85 3.12 5.42 -1.04
N SER A 86 2.31 4.76 -1.85
CA SER A 86 0.85 4.70 -1.66
C SER A 86 0.46 3.59 -0.68
N TYR A 87 -0.43 3.92 0.25
CA TYR A 87 -0.94 2.99 1.26
C TYR A 87 -2.40 2.64 0.99
N VAL A 88 -2.68 1.34 0.86
CA VAL A 88 -4.03 0.79 0.76
C VAL A 88 -4.34 0.03 2.04
N GLN A 89 -5.25 0.57 2.82
CA GLN A 89 -5.65 0.01 4.11
C GLN A 89 -6.58 -1.20 3.98
N GLN A 90 -6.68 -1.99 5.02
CA GLN A 90 -7.48 -3.20 5.11
C GLN A 90 -8.95 -2.95 4.77
N THR A 91 -9.55 -1.91 5.35
CA THR A 91 -10.94 -1.53 5.05
C THR A 91 -10.95 -0.50 3.92
N PRO A 92 -11.61 -0.79 2.78
CA PRO A 92 -11.69 0.16 1.68
C PRO A 92 -12.35 1.48 2.08
N ALA A 93 -11.61 2.60 1.97
CA ALA A 93 -12.12 3.93 2.25
C ALA A 93 -12.47 4.66 0.94
N LEU A 94 -13.76 4.84 0.69
CA LEU A 94 -14.30 5.55 -0.47
C LEU A 94 -15.20 6.68 -0.01
N LEU A 95 -15.23 7.76 -0.81
CA LEU A 95 -16.20 8.84 -0.64
C LEU A 95 -17.61 8.32 -0.95
N ALA A 96 -18.61 8.90 -0.29
CA ALA A 96 -20.03 8.69 -0.61
C ALA A 96 -20.42 9.42 -1.90
N ASP A 97 -19.71 9.13 -3.00
CA ASP A 97 -19.81 9.77 -4.29
C ASP A 97 -19.66 8.72 -5.41
N SER A 98 -19.64 9.12 -6.67
CA SER A 98 -19.46 8.27 -7.83
C SER A 98 -18.09 7.58 -7.85
N VAL A 99 -17.98 6.50 -8.62
CA VAL A 99 -16.71 5.84 -8.93
C VAL A 99 -15.72 6.83 -9.54
N ARG A 100 -16.16 7.67 -10.49
CA ARG A 100 -15.35 8.74 -11.11
C ARG A 100 -14.75 9.68 -10.07
N ALA A 101 -15.56 10.20 -9.15
CA ALA A 101 -15.12 11.13 -8.11
C ALA A 101 -14.07 10.48 -7.20
N ASN A 102 -14.28 9.21 -6.83
CA ASN A 102 -13.32 8.45 -6.04
C ASN A 102 -11.98 8.23 -6.77
N LEU A 103 -12.00 7.93 -8.06
CA LEU A 103 -10.77 7.73 -8.84
C LEU A 103 -10.01 9.06 -9.06
N ARG A 104 -10.71 10.17 -9.21
CA ARG A 104 -10.09 11.49 -9.38
C ARG A 104 -9.73 12.20 -8.08
N LEU A 105 -10.11 11.65 -6.92
CA LEU A 105 -9.94 12.29 -5.61
C LEU A 105 -8.53 12.84 -5.39
N ALA A 106 -7.51 12.04 -5.67
CA ALA A 106 -6.12 12.43 -5.42
C ALA A 106 -5.66 13.58 -6.31
N PHE A 107 -6.20 13.74 -7.52
CA PHE A 107 -5.85 14.80 -8.46
C PHE A 107 -6.41 16.17 -8.05
N GLY A 108 -7.46 16.20 -7.21
CA GLY A 108 -7.98 17.42 -6.61
C GLY A 108 -7.13 17.96 -5.44
N LEU A 109 -6.14 17.21 -4.97
CA LEU A 109 -5.29 17.63 -3.87
C LEU A 109 -4.23 18.64 -4.34
N ARG A 110 -4.02 19.70 -3.53
CA ARG A 110 -3.03 20.76 -3.83
C ARG A 110 -1.63 20.23 -4.15
N VAL A 111 -1.22 19.14 -3.52
CA VAL A 111 0.10 18.50 -3.73
C VAL A 111 0.25 17.88 -5.12
N ASN A 112 -0.85 17.55 -5.77
CA ASN A 112 -0.90 16.89 -7.08
C ASN A 112 -1.37 17.84 -8.20
N ARG A 113 -1.36 19.17 -7.97
CA ARG A 113 -1.78 20.18 -8.95
C ARG A 113 -0.96 20.19 -10.25
N ASP A 114 0.21 19.56 -10.23
CA ASP A 114 1.10 19.34 -11.37
C ASP A 114 0.66 18.15 -12.24
N LEU A 115 -0.28 17.33 -11.75
CA LEU A 115 -0.82 16.19 -12.45
C LEU A 115 -2.13 16.54 -13.15
N GLU A 116 -2.24 16.11 -14.39
CA GLU A 116 -3.51 16.14 -15.11
C GLU A 116 -4.42 15.01 -14.62
N ALA A 117 -5.66 15.35 -14.27
CA ALA A 117 -6.64 14.34 -13.87
C ALA A 117 -6.99 13.43 -15.07
N PRO A 118 -7.05 12.09 -14.86
CA PRO A 118 -7.31 11.18 -15.97
C PRO A 118 -8.70 11.41 -16.59
N GLY A 119 -8.74 11.43 -17.92
CA GLY A 119 -9.99 11.45 -18.67
C GLY A 119 -10.77 10.14 -18.54
N ASP A 120 -12.06 10.15 -18.91
CA ASP A 120 -12.94 8.97 -18.78
C ASP A 120 -12.43 7.73 -19.52
N GLY A 121 -11.77 7.91 -20.67
CA GLY A 121 -11.15 6.80 -21.40
C GLY A 121 -10.10 6.06 -20.58
N ARG A 122 -9.19 6.79 -19.92
CA ARG A 122 -8.17 6.20 -19.05
C ARG A 122 -8.78 5.57 -17.79
N LEU A 123 -9.85 6.18 -17.23
CA LEU A 123 -10.55 5.61 -16.08
C LEU A 123 -11.24 4.29 -16.45
N ARG A 124 -11.91 4.21 -17.62
CA ARG A 124 -12.54 2.96 -18.10
C ARG A 124 -11.50 1.87 -18.34
N GLN A 125 -10.41 2.19 -19.03
CA GLN A 125 -9.30 1.26 -19.20
C GLN A 125 -8.79 0.75 -17.84
N GLY A 126 -8.64 1.63 -16.85
CA GLY A 126 -8.25 1.22 -15.50
C GLY A 126 -9.27 0.30 -14.82
N LEU A 127 -10.58 0.56 -15.00
CA LEU A 127 -11.61 -0.35 -14.49
C LEU A 127 -11.48 -1.75 -15.11
N ASP A 128 -11.22 -1.84 -16.42
CA ASP A 128 -11.02 -3.12 -17.12
C ASP A 128 -9.77 -3.85 -16.61
N GLU A 129 -8.62 -3.14 -16.49
CA GLU A 129 -7.36 -3.68 -15.95
C GLU A 129 -7.53 -4.24 -14.54
N PHE A 130 -8.45 -3.68 -13.73
CA PHE A 130 -8.71 -4.09 -12.35
C PHE A 130 -9.95 -4.98 -12.21
N LEU A 131 -10.41 -5.60 -13.30
CA LEU A 131 -11.54 -6.52 -13.35
C LEU A 131 -12.85 -5.89 -12.81
N LEU A 132 -13.09 -4.63 -13.18
CA LEU A 132 -14.25 -3.82 -12.83
C LEU A 132 -15.00 -3.35 -14.08
N GLU A 133 -14.91 -4.06 -15.19
CA GLU A 133 -15.44 -3.71 -16.53
C GLU A 133 -16.95 -3.44 -16.53
N LYS A 134 -17.68 -4.06 -15.59
CA LYS A 134 -19.15 -3.88 -15.45
C LYS A 134 -19.54 -2.65 -14.61
N ILE A 135 -18.57 -1.94 -14.05
CA ILE A 135 -18.80 -0.80 -13.17
C ILE A 135 -18.89 0.48 -14.00
N SER A 136 -19.98 1.23 -13.83
CA SER A 136 -20.11 2.57 -14.42
C SER A 136 -19.31 3.61 -13.63
N LEU A 137 -18.70 4.56 -14.34
CA LEU A 137 -18.03 5.70 -13.71
C LEU A 137 -19.00 6.57 -12.88
N ASP A 138 -20.28 6.61 -13.27
CA ASP A 138 -21.30 7.43 -12.61
C ASP A 138 -22.03 6.68 -11.49
N GLN A 139 -21.75 5.37 -11.33
CA GLN A 139 -22.34 4.55 -10.27
C GLN A 139 -21.87 5.04 -8.89
N PRO A 140 -22.75 5.13 -7.87
CA PRO A 140 -22.37 5.42 -6.51
C PRO A 140 -21.43 4.35 -5.95
N ALA A 141 -20.26 4.76 -5.43
CA ALA A 141 -19.27 3.81 -4.91
C ALA A 141 -19.77 2.99 -3.69
N ARG A 142 -20.77 3.48 -2.97
CA ARG A 142 -21.42 2.74 -1.87
C ARG A 142 -22.07 1.42 -2.31
N GLU A 143 -22.52 1.33 -3.57
CA GLU A 143 -23.22 0.16 -4.14
C GLU A 143 -22.28 -0.97 -4.53
N LEU A 144 -20.97 -0.70 -4.55
CA LEU A 144 -19.96 -1.71 -4.86
C LEU A 144 -19.87 -2.76 -3.75
N SER A 145 -19.64 -4.02 -4.15
CA SER A 145 -19.27 -5.08 -3.20
C SER A 145 -17.92 -4.79 -2.53
N VAL A 146 -17.63 -5.45 -1.41
CA VAL A 146 -16.37 -5.26 -0.69
C VAL A 146 -15.18 -5.52 -1.60
N GLY A 147 -15.19 -6.60 -2.39
CA GLY A 147 -14.12 -6.93 -3.34
C GLY A 147 -13.99 -5.91 -4.48
N GLN A 148 -15.10 -5.33 -4.95
CA GLN A 148 -15.06 -4.24 -5.94
C GLN A 148 -14.49 -2.96 -5.32
N LYS A 149 -14.87 -2.61 -4.09
CA LYS A 149 -14.31 -1.48 -3.35
C LYS A 149 -12.80 -1.62 -3.15
N GLN A 150 -12.33 -2.82 -2.82
CA GLN A 150 -10.90 -3.07 -2.64
C GLN A 150 -10.13 -2.87 -3.95
N ARG A 151 -10.63 -3.42 -5.07
CA ARG A 151 -10.00 -3.22 -6.39
C ARG A 151 -10.06 -1.75 -6.84
N LEU A 152 -11.14 -1.04 -6.52
CA LEU A 152 -11.23 0.40 -6.82
C LEU A 152 -10.21 1.21 -6.02
N CYS A 153 -9.96 0.87 -4.73
CA CYS A 153 -8.91 1.50 -3.93
C CYS A 153 -7.50 1.24 -4.50
N LEU A 154 -7.25 0.02 -4.99
CA LEU A 154 -5.99 -0.32 -5.68
C LEU A 154 -5.84 0.50 -6.96
N LEU A 155 -6.87 0.54 -7.83
CA LEU A 155 -6.85 1.35 -9.04
C LEU A 155 -6.59 2.82 -8.72
N ARG A 156 -7.30 3.39 -7.73
CA ARG A 156 -7.11 4.78 -7.29
C ARG A 156 -5.66 5.07 -6.88
N ALA A 157 -5.03 4.16 -6.15
CA ALA A 157 -3.63 4.29 -5.77
C ALA A 157 -2.70 4.26 -6.99
N MET A 158 -2.96 3.35 -7.93
CA MET A 158 -2.14 3.16 -9.14
C MET A 158 -2.26 4.29 -10.16
N LEU A 159 -3.35 5.05 -10.16
CA LEU A 159 -3.48 6.24 -11.02
C LEU A 159 -2.43 7.33 -10.71
N LEU A 160 -1.82 7.31 -9.53
CA LEU A 160 -0.71 8.19 -9.17
C LEU A 160 0.66 7.65 -9.58
N ALA A 161 0.73 6.46 -10.20
CA ALA A 161 1.96 5.76 -10.57
C ALA A 161 2.98 5.67 -9.42
N PRO A 162 2.62 5.08 -8.26
CA PRO A 162 3.51 4.99 -7.12
C PRO A 162 4.69 4.04 -7.38
N GLU A 163 5.83 4.31 -6.77
CA GLU A 163 7.00 3.43 -6.78
C GLU A 163 6.87 2.29 -5.78
N VAL A 164 6.18 2.55 -4.66
CA VAL A 164 5.89 1.57 -3.60
C VAL A 164 4.39 1.52 -3.33
N LEU A 165 3.84 0.33 -3.31
CA LEU A 165 2.47 0.06 -2.90
C LEU A 165 2.48 -0.73 -1.58
N LEU A 166 2.02 -0.10 -0.52
CA LEU A 166 1.87 -0.68 0.82
C LEU A 166 0.45 -1.24 0.96
N LEU A 167 0.32 -2.53 1.21
CA LEU A 167 -0.95 -3.24 1.27
C LEU A 167 -1.17 -3.82 2.66
N ASP A 168 -2.16 -3.32 3.36
CA ASP A 168 -2.52 -3.80 4.70
C ASP A 168 -3.68 -4.78 4.60
N GLU A 169 -3.39 -6.07 4.66
CA GLU A 169 -4.36 -7.17 4.60
C GLU A 169 -5.40 -7.04 3.46
N PRO A 170 -4.99 -6.86 2.20
CA PRO A 170 -5.90 -6.48 1.10
C PRO A 170 -6.95 -7.55 0.75
N THR A 171 -6.86 -8.74 1.34
CA THR A 171 -7.73 -9.91 1.08
C THR A 171 -8.54 -10.37 2.29
N ALA A 172 -8.31 -9.81 3.50
CA ALA A 172 -8.84 -10.33 4.76
C ALA A 172 -10.38 -10.40 4.82
N ALA A 173 -11.08 -9.45 4.20
CA ALA A 173 -12.55 -9.38 4.21
C ALA A 173 -13.20 -9.94 2.92
N LEU A 174 -12.44 -10.69 2.11
CA LEU A 174 -12.88 -11.16 0.81
C LEU A 174 -13.14 -12.68 0.81
N ASP A 175 -14.13 -13.09 0.03
CA ASP A 175 -14.27 -14.49 -0.36
C ASP A 175 -13.06 -14.94 -1.21
N ARG A 176 -12.92 -16.26 -1.36
CA ARG A 176 -11.76 -16.86 -2.04
C ARG A 176 -11.54 -16.35 -3.48
N ASP A 177 -12.62 -16.14 -4.24
CA ASP A 177 -12.52 -15.72 -5.65
C ASP A 177 -12.12 -14.25 -5.76
N ASN A 178 -12.70 -13.38 -4.94
CA ASN A 178 -12.31 -11.98 -4.87
C ASN A 178 -10.88 -11.79 -4.33
N ALA A 179 -10.49 -12.55 -3.31
CA ALA A 179 -9.11 -12.56 -2.80
C ALA A 179 -8.11 -12.93 -3.90
N ARG A 180 -8.39 -14.00 -4.66
CA ARG A 180 -7.56 -14.43 -5.80
C ARG A 180 -7.42 -13.32 -6.85
N ARG A 181 -8.54 -12.67 -7.24
CA ARG A 181 -8.51 -11.56 -8.21
C ARG A 181 -7.63 -10.39 -7.73
N VAL A 182 -7.76 -9.99 -6.47
CA VAL A 182 -6.91 -8.94 -5.87
C VAL A 182 -5.44 -9.33 -5.92
N LEU A 183 -5.09 -10.57 -5.57
CA LEU A 183 -3.71 -11.05 -5.61
C LEU A 183 -3.16 -11.13 -7.04
N GLU A 184 -3.96 -11.52 -8.02
CA GLU A 184 -3.57 -11.53 -9.43
C GLU A 184 -3.25 -10.13 -9.94
N ILE A 185 -4.07 -9.12 -9.59
CA ILE A 185 -3.80 -7.71 -9.88
C ILE A 185 -2.47 -7.29 -9.24
N VAL A 186 -2.29 -7.50 -7.93
CA VAL A 186 -1.07 -7.11 -7.20
C VAL A 186 0.18 -7.75 -7.80
N LYS A 187 0.12 -9.03 -8.18
CA LYS A 187 1.21 -9.72 -8.88
C LYS A 187 1.49 -9.11 -10.25
N GLY A 188 0.46 -8.77 -11.00
CA GLY A 188 0.58 -8.10 -12.30
C GLY A 188 1.28 -6.75 -12.18
N LEU A 189 0.90 -5.94 -11.19
CA LEU A 189 1.54 -4.65 -10.91
C LEU A 189 3.04 -4.81 -10.60
N ASN A 190 3.42 -5.79 -9.79
CA ASN A 190 4.81 -6.04 -9.50
C ASN A 190 5.58 -6.57 -10.73
N ARG A 191 5.07 -7.61 -11.41
CA ARG A 191 5.80 -8.31 -12.47
C ARG A 191 5.89 -7.52 -13.78
N HIS A 192 4.82 -6.81 -14.16
CA HIS A 192 4.70 -6.16 -15.46
C HIS A 192 4.95 -4.66 -15.42
N GLN A 193 4.74 -4.03 -14.26
CA GLN A 193 4.92 -2.58 -14.10
C GLN A 193 6.09 -2.24 -13.16
N GLY A 194 6.76 -3.23 -12.57
CA GLY A 194 7.92 -3.03 -11.70
C GLY A 194 7.59 -2.35 -10.36
N VAL A 195 6.32 -2.26 -9.96
CA VAL A 195 5.93 -1.64 -8.70
C VAL A 195 6.47 -2.44 -7.53
N THR A 196 7.13 -1.78 -6.58
CA THR A 196 7.58 -2.41 -5.34
C THR A 196 6.38 -2.65 -4.43
N ILE A 197 6.20 -3.88 -3.95
CA ILE A 197 5.06 -4.24 -3.09
C ILE A 197 5.57 -4.58 -1.68
N VAL A 198 4.97 -3.96 -0.67
CA VAL A 198 5.11 -4.39 0.73
C VAL A 198 3.72 -4.76 1.24
N MET A 199 3.47 -6.04 1.45
CA MET A 199 2.14 -6.55 1.77
C MET A 199 2.14 -7.25 3.13
N VAL A 200 1.22 -6.84 3.98
CA VAL A 200 0.83 -7.55 5.20
C VAL A 200 -0.26 -8.54 4.86
N SER A 201 -0.11 -9.81 5.23
CA SER A 201 -1.18 -10.81 5.17
C SER A 201 -1.03 -11.82 6.29
N HIS A 202 -2.17 -12.27 6.82
CA HIS A 202 -2.23 -13.42 7.73
C HIS A 202 -2.33 -14.76 6.99
N ASN A 203 -2.61 -14.74 5.69
CA ASN A 203 -2.73 -15.94 4.89
C ASN A 203 -1.39 -16.27 4.21
N PRO A 204 -0.73 -17.39 4.58
CA PRO A 204 0.53 -17.79 3.94
C PRO A 204 0.43 -18.00 2.42
N ALA A 205 -0.79 -18.24 1.89
CA ALA A 205 -1.01 -18.40 0.46
C ALA A 205 -0.82 -17.07 -0.30
N ASP A 206 -1.11 -15.93 0.34
CA ASP A 206 -0.97 -14.61 -0.26
C ASP A 206 0.52 -14.27 -0.47
N ALA A 207 1.37 -14.73 0.46
CA ALA A 207 2.82 -14.53 0.44
C ALA A 207 3.59 -15.46 -0.53
N ARG A 208 2.92 -16.38 -1.25
CA ARG A 208 3.61 -17.34 -2.14
C ARG A 208 4.42 -16.71 -3.27
N ASN A 209 4.09 -15.47 -3.62
CA ASN A 209 4.79 -14.74 -4.68
C ASN A 209 5.75 -13.68 -4.14
N ALA A 210 5.85 -13.54 -2.82
CA ALA A 210 6.82 -12.65 -2.22
C ALA A 210 8.24 -13.14 -2.51
N THR A 211 9.10 -12.23 -2.94
CA THR A 211 10.53 -12.49 -3.21
C THR A 211 11.38 -12.36 -1.95
N ALA A 212 10.82 -11.72 -0.90
CA ALA A 212 11.43 -11.60 0.42
C ALA A 212 10.35 -11.59 1.51
N ARG A 213 10.74 -11.92 2.74
CA ARG A 213 9.84 -11.96 3.90
C ARG A 213 10.48 -11.25 5.07
N VAL A 214 9.68 -10.42 5.74
CA VAL A 214 10.03 -9.77 6.99
C VAL A 214 9.13 -10.33 8.08
N ARG A 215 9.70 -10.85 9.15
CA ARG A 215 8.94 -11.39 10.29
C ARG A 215 9.02 -10.44 11.47
N LEU A 216 7.86 -10.06 12.00
CA LEU A 216 7.72 -9.25 13.22
C LEU A 216 7.26 -10.13 14.38
N GLY A 217 7.78 -9.87 15.60
CA GLY A 217 7.35 -10.56 16.81
C GLY A 217 7.77 -12.04 16.90
N GLY A 218 8.87 -12.44 16.27
CA GLY A 218 9.54 -13.71 16.54
C GLY A 218 10.39 -13.60 17.79
N ASP A 219 10.44 -14.66 18.61
CA ASP A 219 11.38 -14.76 19.71
C ASP A 219 12.80 -14.52 19.19
N ARG A 220 13.53 -13.64 19.90
CA ARG A 220 14.97 -13.42 19.69
C ARG A 220 15.75 -14.63 20.14
#